data_0468511015b9317800c358fced485fbf
#
_entry.id   0468511015b9317800c358fced485fbf
#
_cell.length_a   1.000
_cell.length_b   1.000
_cell.length_c   1.000
_cell.angle_alpha   90.00
_cell.angle_beta   90.00
_cell.angle_gamma   90.00
#
_symmetry.space_group_name_H-M   'P 1'
#
loop_
_entity.id
_entity.type
_entity.pdbx_description
1 polymer ?
#
loop_
_entity_poly.entity_id
_entity_poly.type
_entity_poly.pdbx_seq_one_letter_code
_entity_poly.pdbx_strand_id
1 'polypeptide(L)'
;MKREDGHLITVSGQKKAFLDLFGETARYHHRFKVFTDFVTMSAIALRNTCAFSQQLEDEYLQIIQNYEPEDRERLQRLLAIVVKGLEVAPEDFLGDLFMSLEFGDARRGQFYTPTNVSRMMAELNFANLDELLKEKPFVTISEPACGAGGMILPIVDILLRAGRRPERSIWVQAVDVDRTAALMCYIQLSLWAVPAQVIVGNCLTLEVREVWHTPMHHMMGWAARLKKAPLSEGFLEAAE
;
A
#
# COMPACT_ATOMS: atom_id res chain seq x y z
N MET A 1 0.58 -22.57 -3.16
CA MET A 1 0.95 -22.64 -1.72
C MET A 1 2.46 -22.72 -1.65
N LYS A 2 3.12 -21.65 -1.19
CA LYS A 2 4.61 -21.59 -1.11
C LYS A 2 5.08 -22.22 0.21
N ARG A 3 6.24 -22.87 0.18
CA ARG A 3 6.89 -23.45 1.37
C ARG A 3 8.30 -22.89 1.50
N GLU A 4 8.71 -22.56 2.71
CA GLU A 4 10.07 -22.19 3.06
C GLU A 4 10.54 -23.19 4.15
N ASP A 5 11.71 -23.81 3.96
CA ASP A 5 12.27 -24.85 4.84
C ASP A 5 11.28 -25.95 5.26
N GLY A 6 10.39 -26.35 4.32
CA GLY A 6 9.37 -27.38 4.57
C GLY A 6 8.11 -26.90 5.30
N HIS A 7 8.07 -25.66 5.79
CA HIS A 7 6.91 -25.07 6.47
C HIS A 7 6.06 -24.24 5.52
N LEU A 8 4.74 -24.26 5.75
CA LEU A 8 3.78 -23.48 4.98
C LEU A 8 3.91 -22.00 5.32
N ILE A 9 4.16 -21.14 4.31
CA ILE A 9 4.14 -19.71 4.51
C ILE A 9 2.67 -19.27 4.68
N THR A 10 2.37 -18.60 5.79
CA THR A 10 1.05 -18.04 6.10
C THR A 10 1.15 -16.56 6.40
N VAL A 11 0.08 -15.79 6.14
CA VAL A 11 0.03 -14.36 6.46
C VAL A 11 0.28 -14.13 7.96
N SER A 12 -0.39 -14.91 8.82
CA SER A 12 -0.23 -14.79 10.28
C SER A 12 1.19 -15.14 10.74
N GLY A 13 1.84 -16.14 10.13
CA GLY A 13 3.23 -16.48 10.42
C GLY A 13 4.19 -15.35 10.05
N GLN A 14 3.97 -14.67 8.90
CA GLN A 14 4.78 -13.53 8.51
C GLN A 14 4.51 -12.30 9.39
N LYS A 15 3.25 -12.03 9.80
CA LYS A 15 2.95 -10.98 10.76
C LYS A 15 3.67 -11.21 12.09
N LYS A 16 3.65 -12.44 12.60
CA LYS A 16 4.40 -12.79 13.82
C LYS A 16 5.90 -12.58 13.65
N ALA A 17 6.49 -13.06 12.55
CA ALA A 17 7.91 -12.87 12.25
C ALA A 17 8.30 -11.38 12.16
N PHE A 18 7.41 -10.56 11.57
CA PHE A 18 7.59 -9.11 11.55
C PHE A 18 7.62 -8.52 12.96
N LEU A 19 6.63 -8.84 13.79
CA LEU A 19 6.53 -8.31 15.16
C LEU A 19 7.73 -8.72 16.02
N ASP A 20 8.17 -9.97 15.92
CA ASP A 20 9.33 -10.49 16.64
C ASP A 20 10.60 -9.70 16.23
N LEU A 21 10.89 -9.58 14.93
CA LEU A 21 12.05 -8.84 14.44
C LEU A 21 11.96 -7.34 14.73
N PHE A 22 10.77 -6.75 14.55
CA PHE A 22 10.52 -5.35 14.84
C PHE A 22 10.77 -5.03 16.32
N GLY A 23 10.36 -5.92 17.24
CA GLY A 23 10.62 -5.77 18.68
C GLY A 23 12.09 -5.69 19.04
N GLU A 24 12.99 -6.24 18.21
CA GLU A 24 14.43 -6.20 18.38
C GLU A 24 15.10 -5.02 17.67
N THR A 25 14.42 -4.41 16.68
CA THR A 25 14.99 -3.37 15.82
C THR A 25 15.01 -2.02 16.54
N ALA A 26 16.17 -1.36 16.59
CA ALA A 26 16.37 0.02 17.03
C ALA A 26 15.62 0.38 18.34
N ARG A 27 15.86 -0.39 19.41
CA ARG A 27 15.19 -0.22 20.72
C ARG A 27 15.47 1.13 21.38
N TYR A 28 16.49 1.85 20.92
CA TYR A 28 16.86 3.19 21.36
C TYR A 28 15.97 4.29 20.75
N HIS A 29 15.11 3.96 19.79
CA HIS A 29 14.11 4.85 19.23
C HIS A 29 12.69 4.50 19.70
N HIS A 30 11.80 5.50 19.69
CA HIS A 30 10.38 5.28 19.95
C HIS A 30 9.77 4.37 18.88
N ARG A 31 8.99 3.37 19.28
CA ARG A 31 8.46 2.34 18.37
C ARG A 31 7.68 2.91 17.17
N PHE A 32 6.82 3.91 17.43
CA PHE A 32 6.08 4.59 16.38
C PHE A 32 7.01 5.25 15.35
N LYS A 33 8.09 5.90 15.82
CA LYS A 33 9.11 6.48 14.93
C LYS A 33 9.78 5.41 14.07
N VAL A 34 10.19 4.28 14.64
CA VAL A 34 10.83 3.19 13.88
C VAL A 34 9.89 2.66 12.81
N PHE A 35 8.59 2.53 13.10
CA PHE A 35 7.61 2.06 12.14
C PHE A 35 7.38 3.09 11.02
N THR A 36 7.20 4.36 11.34
CA THR A 36 7.01 5.41 10.33
C THR A 36 8.24 5.58 9.44
N ASP A 37 9.44 5.53 10.01
CA ASP A 37 10.70 5.55 9.27
C ASP A 37 10.82 4.33 8.34
N PHE A 38 10.48 3.13 8.82
CA PHE A 38 10.43 1.90 8.02
C PHE A 38 9.49 2.03 6.83
N VAL A 39 8.25 2.51 7.06
CA VAL A 39 7.24 2.70 6.01
C VAL A 39 7.72 3.75 5.00
N THR A 40 8.25 4.88 5.47
CA THR A 40 8.76 5.96 4.60
C THR A 40 9.90 5.46 3.72
N MET A 41 10.92 4.84 4.31
CA MET A 41 12.07 4.31 3.56
C MET A 41 11.66 3.24 2.56
N SER A 42 10.74 2.35 2.93
CA SER A 42 10.22 1.30 2.04
C SER A 42 9.47 1.88 0.83
N ALA A 43 8.65 2.89 1.05
CA ALA A 43 7.92 3.59 -0.01
C ALA A 43 8.89 4.31 -0.96
N ILE A 44 9.87 5.03 -0.43
CA ILE A 44 10.89 5.72 -1.22
C ILE A 44 11.69 4.73 -2.06
N ALA A 45 12.15 3.63 -1.45
CA ALA A 45 12.89 2.60 -2.16
C ALA A 45 12.10 2.02 -3.34
N LEU A 46 10.80 1.70 -3.15
CA LEU A 46 9.94 1.22 -4.23
C LEU A 46 9.74 2.27 -5.33
N ARG A 47 9.51 3.53 -4.96
CA ARG A 47 9.30 4.60 -5.94
C ARG A 47 10.55 4.88 -6.79
N ASN A 48 11.70 4.95 -6.15
CA ASN A 48 12.95 5.30 -6.82
C ASN A 48 13.42 4.23 -7.82
N THR A 49 12.83 3.03 -7.80
CA THR A 49 13.07 2.02 -8.85
C THR A 49 12.53 2.42 -10.22
N CYS A 50 11.48 3.27 -10.28
CA CYS A 50 10.79 3.63 -11.52
C CYS A 50 10.74 5.14 -11.78
N ALA A 51 10.71 5.96 -10.73
CA ALA A 51 10.60 7.41 -10.80
C ALA A 51 11.50 8.04 -9.74
N PHE A 52 12.80 8.09 -10.04
CA PHE A 52 13.81 8.62 -9.12
C PHE A 52 13.54 10.08 -8.76
N SER A 53 13.65 10.40 -7.48
CA SER A 53 13.56 11.74 -6.92
C SER A 53 14.72 11.98 -5.96
N GLN A 54 15.57 12.96 -6.27
CA GLN A 54 16.70 13.32 -5.39
C GLN A 54 16.20 13.77 -4.01
N GLN A 55 15.13 14.53 -3.94
CA GLN A 55 14.54 14.97 -2.67
C GLN A 55 14.15 13.78 -1.77
N LEU A 56 13.52 12.76 -2.35
CA LEU A 56 13.14 11.55 -1.59
C LEU A 56 14.37 10.70 -1.24
N GLU A 57 15.37 10.64 -2.10
CA GLU A 57 16.64 9.98 -1.78
C GLU A 57 17.34 10.66 -0.61
N ASP A 58 17.37 11.98 -0.59
CA ASP A 58 17.92 12.75 0.52
C ASP A 58 17.14 12.50 1.83
N GLU A 59 15.81 12.41 1.76
CA GLU A 59 14.97 12.01 2.91
C GLU A 59 15.31 10.60 3.39
N TYR A 60 15.44 9.63 2.47
CA TYR A 60 15.87 8.27 2.80
C TYR A 60 17.21 8.24 3.52
N LEU A 61 18.21 8.96 3.00
CA LEU A 61 19.54 9.04 3.57
C LEU A 61 19.55 9.72 4.94
N GLN A 62 18.75 10.78 5.13
CA GLN A 62 18.57 11.43 6.42
C GLN A 62 17.95 10.50 7.47
N ILE A 63 17.01 9.65 7.07
CA ILE A 63 16.40 8.69 7.99
C ILE A 63 17.40 7.59 8.34
N ILE A 64 17.98 6.92 7.34
CA ILE A 64 18.78 5.70 7.57
C ILE A 64 20.06 5.96 8.36
N GLN A 65 20.64 7.16 8.29
CA GLN A 65 21.84 7.52 9.08
C GLN A 65 21.59 7.52 10.59
N ASN A 66 20.33 7.63 11.04
CA ASN A 66 19.98 7.58 12.47
C ASN A 66 19.92 6.16 13.03
N TYR A 67 20.17 5.15 12.19
CA TYR A 67 20.11 3.73 12.55
C TYR A 67 21.51 3.11 12.55
N GLU A 68 21.77 2.27 13.54
CA GLU A 68 23.01 1.48 13.60
C GLU A 68 23.07 0.47 12.42
N PRO A 69 24.27 0.05 11.98
CA PRO A 69 24.43 -0.83 10.83
C PRO A 69 23.57 -2.11 10.92
N GLU A 70 23.53 -2.75 12.09
CA GLU A 70 22.72 -3.96 12.31
C GLU A 70 21.23 -3.69 12.17
N ASP A 71 20.73 -2.52 12.59
CA ASP A 71 19.32 -2.16 12.48
C ASP A 71 18.94 -1.78 11.05
N ARG A 72 19.89 -1.26 10.26
CA ARG A 72 19.68 -1.06 8.81
C ARG A 72 19.42 -2.39 8.10
N GLU A 73 20.15 -3.44 8.45
CA GLU A 73 19.91 -4.79 7.92
C GLU A 73 18.57 -5.36 8.41
N ARG A 74 18.22 -5.13 9.70
CA ARG A 74 16.91 -5.54 10.24
C ARG A 74 15.75 -4.86 9.50
N LEU A 75 15.86 -3.56 9.22
CA LEU A 75 14.86 -2.81 8.45
C LEU A 75 14.65 -3.39 7.03
N GLN A 76 15.73 -3.79 6.35
CA GLN A 76 15.64 -4.47 5.05
C GLN A 76 14.95 -5.83 5.18
N ARG A 77 15.26 -6.59 6.22
CA ARG A 77 14.60 -7.88 6.49
C ARG A 77 13.13 -7.72 6.82
N LEU A 78 12.72 -6.65 7.51
CA LEU A 78 11.31 -6.33 7.75
C LEU A 78 10.57 -6.14 6.42
N LEU A 79 11.15 -5.42 5.45
CA LEU A 79 10.54 -5.27 4.13
C LEU A 79 10.42 -6.63 3.40
N ALA A 80 11.44 -7.48 3.49
CA ALA A 80 11.38 -8.83 2.90
C ALA A 80 10.25 -9.68 3.53
N ILE A 81 9.99 -9.53 4.82
CA ILE A 81 8.87 -10.21 5.50
C ILE A 81 7.53 -9.67 4.99
N VAL A 82 7.38 -8.35 4.79
CA VAL A 82 6.17 -7.74 4.19
C VAL A 82 5.93 -8.31 2.80
N VAL A 83 6.95 -8.37 1.95
CA VAL A 83 6.84 -8.96 0.60
C VAL A 83 6.35 -10.41 0.69
N LYS A 84 6.97 -11.24 1.53
CA LYS A 84 6.56 -12.65 1.73
C LYS A 84 5.13 -12.78 2.25
N GLY A 85 4.72 -11.91 3.15
CA GLY A 85 3.36 -11.90 3.69
C GLY A 85 2.32 -11.57 2.63
N LEU A 86 2.58 -10.54 1.83
CA LEU A 86 1.70 -10.13 0.73
C LEU A 86 1.69 -11.13 -0.43
N GLU A 87 2.77 -11.88 -0.68
CA GLU A 87 2.77 -12.96 -1.66
C GLU A 87 1.78 -14.11 -1.36
N VAL A 88 1.30 -14.21 -0.13
CA VAL A 88 0.34 -15.25 0.28
C VAL A 88 -1.08 -14.89 -0.14
N ALA A 89 -1.50 -13.66 0.17
CA ALA A 89 -2.84 -13.17 -0.12
C ALA A 89 -2.87 -11.63 -0.17
N PRO A 90 -3.78 -11.02 -0.97
CA PRO A 90 -4.00 -9.57 -0.98
C PRO A 90 -4.82 -9.16 0.26
N GLU A 91 -4.17 -9.09 1.40
CA GLU A 91 -4.74 -8.66 2.67
C GLU A 91 -4.02 -7.41 3.19
N ASP A 92 -4.68 -6.64 4.07
CA ASP A 92 -4.10 -5.47 4.70
C ASP A 92 -3.05 -5.86 5.75
N PHE A 93 -1.87 -6.24 5.25
CA PHE A 93 -0.76 -6.72 6.09
C PHE A 93 -0.19 -5.61 6.99
N LEU A 94 0.04 -4.42 6.40
CA LEU A 94 0.65 -3.30 7.12
C LEU A 94 -0.34 -2.61 8.07
N GLY A 95 -1.62 -2.48 7.70
CA GLY A 95 -2.65 -1.94 8.57
C GLY A 95 -2.89 -2.83 9.80
N ASP A 96 -2.93 -4.14 9.62
CA ASP A 96 -3.06 -5.08 10.73
C ASP A 96 -1.84 -5.02 11.68
N LEU A 97 -0.62 -4.88 11.15
CA LEU A 97 0.59 -4.67 11.97
C LEU A 97 0.53 -3.36 12.74
N PHE A 98 0.11 -2.28 12.07
CA PHE A 98 -0.04 -0.97 12.69
C PHE A 98 -1.02 -1.00 13.88
N MET A 99 -2.15 -1.68 13.70
CA MET A 99 -3.14 -1.87 14.78
C MET A 99 -2.61 -2.79 15.89
N SER A 100 -1.89 -3.86 15.54
CA SER A 100 -1.31 -4.79 16.51
C SER A 100 -0.21 -4.15 17.38
N LEU A 101 0.46 -3.11 16.87
CA LEU A 101 1.45 -2.32 17.58
C LEU A 101 0.83 -1.17 18.39
N GLU A 102 -0.51 -1.10 18.44
CA GLU A 102 -1.28 -0.08 19.17
C GLU A 102 -0.96 1.36 18.71
N PHE A 103 -0.56 1.54 17.46
CA PHE A 103 -0.27 2.85 16.89
C PHE A 103 -1.51 3.60 16.43
N GLY A 104 -2.66 2.94 16.35
CA GLY A 104 -3.95 3.56 16.02
C GLY A 104 -4.34 4.59 17.08
N ASP A 105 -4.53 5.84 16.68
CA ASP A 105 -5.01 6.91 17.58
C ASP A 105 -6.54 6.99 17.52
N ALA A 106 -7.19 6.42 18.51
CA ALA A 106 -8.64 6.48 18.65
C ALA A 106 -9.19 7.93 18.72
N ARG A 107 -8.37 8.90 19.18
CA ARG A 107 -8.73 10.32 19.21
C ARG A 107 -8.74 10.97 17.83
N ARG A 108 -7.94 10.43 16.90
CA ARG A 108 -7.90 10.87 15.49
C ARG A 108 -8.83 10.08 14.58
N GLY A 109 -9.59 9.11 15.14
CA GLY A 109 -10.49 8.26 14.35
C GLY A 109 -9.78 7.30 13.42
N GLN A 110 -8.51 6.96 13.69
CA GLN A 110 -7.74 6.01 12.90
C GLN A 110 -8.14 4.57 13.24
N PHE A 111 -9.27 4.14 12.71
CA PHE A 111 -9.71 2.76 12.78
C PHE A 111 -9.60 2.12 11.39
N TYR A 112 -8.81 1.08 11.28
CA TYR A 112 -8.78 0.28 10.06
C TYR A 112 -9.99 -0.64 10.02
N THR A 113 -10.65 -0.69 8.87
CA THR A 113 -11.81 -1.56 8.67
C THR A 113 -11.38 -3.03 8.80
N PRO A 114 -12.03 -3.84 9.65
CA PRO A 114 -11.69 -5.25 9.78
C PRO A 114 -11.74 -5.97 8.43
N THR A 115 -10.77 -6.84 8.15
CA THR A 115 -10.60 -7.55 6.87
C THR A 115 -11.89 -8.24 6.40
N ASN A 116 -12.67 -8.83 7.32
CA ASN A 116 -13.94 -9.50 6.96
C ASN A 116 -14.98 -8.51 6.43
N VAL A 117 -15.03 -7.30 7.00
CA VAL A 117 -15.96 -6.24 6.57
C VAL A 117 -15.53 -5.70 5.22
N SER A 118 -14.23 -5.40 5.04
CA SER A 118 -13.68 -4.92 3.78
C SER A 118 -13.93 -5.93 2.64
N ARG A 119 -13.73 -7.22 2.92
CA ARG A 119 -13.98 -8.30 1.95
C ARG A 119 -15.47 -8.40 1.58
N MET A 120 -16.36 -8.35 2.56
CA MET A 120 -17.81 -8.34 2.32
C MET A 120 -18.22 -7.13 1.47
N MET A 121 -17.73 -5.95 1.77
CA MET A 121 -18.03 -4.73 1.01
C MET A 121 -17.50 -4.82 -0.42
N ALA A 122 -16.31 -5.35 -0.62
CA ALA A 122 -15.76 -5.57 -1.95
C ALA A 122 -16.61 -6.56 -2.76
N GLU A 123 -17.02 -7.69 -2.19
CA GLU A 123 -17.89 -8.66 -2.86
C GLU A 123 -19.24 -8.05 -3.24
N LEU A 124 -19.84 -7.20 -2.41
CA LEU A 124 -21.12 -6.55 -2.71
C LEU A 124 -20.98 -5.48 -3.81
N ASN A 125 -19.93 -4.66 -3.77
CA ASN A 125 -19.78 -3.53 -4.69
C ASN A 125 -19.15 -3.93 -6.03
N PHE A 126 -18.36 -4.98 -6.08
CA PHE A 126 -17.60 -5.42 -7.24
C PHE A 126 -17.97 -6.83 -7.74
N ALA A 127 -19.16 -7.34 -7.35
CA ALA A 127 -19.67 -8.64 -7.82
C ALA A 127 -19.71 -8.75 -9.36
N ASN A 128 -19.96 -7.65 -10.06
CA ASN A 128 -20.04 -7.57 -11.52
C ASN A 128 -18.76 -7.06 -12.19
N LEU A 129 -17.63 -6.97 -11.46
CA LEU A 129 -16.38 -6.40 -11.98
C LEU A 129 -15.88 -7.13 -13.24
N ASP A 130 -16.00 -8.46 -13.28
CA ASP A 130 -15.58 -9.24 -14.44
C ASP A 130 -16.47 -8.93 -15.68
N GLU A 131 -17.77 -8.72 -15.49
CA GLU A 131 -18.67 -8.32 -16.57
C GLU A 131 -18.32 -6.92 -17.09
N LEU A 132 -18.10 -5.96 -16.19
CA LEU A 132 -17.66 -4.61 -16.57
C LEU A 132 -16.35 -4.63 -17.39
N LEU A 133 -15.43 -5.53 -17.05
CA LEU A 133 -14.13 -5.68 -17.73
C LEU A 133 -14.24 -6.43 -19.08
N LYS A 134 -15.39 -6.99 -19.45
CA LYS A 134 -15.66 -7.46 -20.81
C LYS A 134 -16.05 -6.29 -21.73
N GLU A 135 -16.69 -5.26 -21.18
CA GLU A 135 -17.18 -4.09 -21.94
C GLU A 135 -16.17 -2.94 -21.94
N LYS A 136 -15.37 -2.81 -20.88
CA LYS A 136 -14.42 -1.71 -20.68
C LYS A 136 -12.98 -2.22 -20.63
N PRO A 137 -12.02 -1.46 -21.17
CA PRO A 137 -10.60 -1.86 -21.14
C PRO A 137 -10.03 -1.87 -19.70
N PHE A 138 -10.61 -1.14 -18.78
CA PHE A 138 -10.28 -1.09 -17.35
C PHE A 138 -11.39 -0.38 -16.56
N VAL A 139 -11.33 -0.49 -15.23
CA VAL A 139 -12.21 0.22 -14.29
C VAL A 139 -11.37 1.14 -13.42
N THR A 140 -11.85 2.34 -13.15
CA THR A 140 -11.23 3.28 -12.21
C THR A 140 -11.91 3.20 -10.84
N ILE A 141 -11.11 3.25 -9.79
CA ILE A 141 -11.56 3.16 -8.39
C ILE A 141 -11.06 4.38 -7.65
N SER A 142 -11.95 5.06 -6.91
CA SER A 142 -11.61 6.15 -6.01
C SER A 142 -11.86 5.73 -4.56
N GLU A 143 -10.82 5.83 -3.72
CA GLU A 143 -10.90 5.57 -2.28
C GLU A 143 -10.44 6.82 -1.52
N PRO A 144 -11.39 7.60 -0.98
CA PRO A 144 -11.10 8.92 -0.43
C PRO A 144 -10.53 8.91 1.00
N ALA A 145 -10.48 7.75 1.67
CA ALA A 145 -9.93 7.57 3.01
C ALA A 145 -9.27 6.18 3.10
N CYS A 146 -8.18 6.01 2.33
CA CYS A 146 -7.66 4.69 2.00
C CYS A 146 -7.03 3.94 3.18
N GLY A 147 -6.64 4.64 4.25
CA GLY A 147 -5.85 4.00 5.31
C GLY A 147 -4.62 3.29 4.72
N ALA A 148 -4.38 2.06 5.11
CA ALA A 148 -3.34 1.23 4.53
C ALA A 148 -3.76 0.52 3.22
N GLY A 149 -4.95 0.76 2.69
CA GLY A 149 -5.46 0.12 1.48
C GLY A 149 -6.40 -1.08 1.73
N GLY A 150 -6.86 -1.23 2.96
CA GLY A 150 -7.68 -2.37 3.38
C GLY A 150 -8.99 -2.55 2.60
N MET A 151 -9.55 -1.48 2.03
CA MET A 151 -10.73 -1.55 1.16
C MET A 151 -10.38 -1.91 -0.30
N ILE A 152 -9.17 -1.65 -0.74
CA ILE A 152 -8.73 -1.86 -2.12
C ILE A 152 -8.22 -3.29 -2.32
N LEU A 153 -7.47 -3.84 -1.37
CA LEU A 153 -6.85 -5.16 -1.48
C LEU A 153 -7.85 -6.31 -1.72
N PRO A 154 -9.04 -6.34 -1.11
CA PRO A 154 -10.05 -7.34 -1.44
C PRO A 154 -10.53 -7.28 -2.90
N ILE A 155 -10.49 -6.12 -3.56
CA ILE A 155 -10.82 -5.99 -4.99
C ILE A 155 -9.76 -6.68 -5.85
N VAL A 156 -8.49 -6.61 -5.41
CA VAL A 156 -7.39 -7.34 -6.04
C VAL A 156 -7.65 -8.86 -5.97
N ASP A 157 -8.12 -9.36 -4.82
CA ASP A 157 -8.48 -10.78 -4.64
C ASP A 157 -9.60 -11.21 -5.61
N ILE A 158 -10.65 -10.38 -5.76
CA ILE A 158 -11.74 -10.62 -6.73
C ILE A 158 -11.19 -10.73 -8.16
N LEU A 159 -10.31 -9.81 -8.57
CA LEU A 159 -9.67 -9.84 -9.89
C LEU A 159 -8.86 -11.12 -10.10
N LEU A 160 -8.02 -11.49 -9.13
CA LEU A 160 -7.18 -12.68 -9.22
C LEU A 160 -8.00 -13.96 -9.29
N ARG A 161 -9.08 -14.07 -8.51
CA ARG A 161 -10.03 -15.21 -8.59
C ARG A 161 -10.74 -15.29 -9.94
N ALA A 162 -11.00 -14.15 -10.58
CA ALA A 162 -11.55 -14.09 -11.94
C ALA A 162 -10.49 -14.31 -13.04
N GLY A 163 -9.24 -14.61 -12.70
CA GLY A 163 -8.14 -14.77 -13.65
C GLY A 163 -7.69 -13.46 -14.32
N ARG A 164 -8.07 -12.32 -13.75
CA ARG A 164 -7.70 -10.98 -14.23
C ARG A 164 -6.40 -10.51 -13.61
N ARG A 165 -5.73 -9.63 -14.32
CA ARG A 165 -4.44 -9.04 -13.91
C ARG A 165 -4.67 -7.61 -13.42
N PRO A 166 -4.40 -7.29 -12.14
CA PRO A 166 -4.65 -5.95 -11.59
C PRO A 166 -4.02 -4.83 -12.41
N GLU A 167 -2.77 -5.02 -12.86
CA GLU A 167 -2.02 -4.01 -13.62
C GLU A 167 -2.65 -3.62 -14.96
N ARG A 168 -3.61 -4.39 -15.45
CA ARG A 168 -4.32 -4.12 -16.70
C ARG A 168 -5.79 -3.77 -16.52
N SER A 169 -6.37 -4.21 -15.40
CA SER A 169 -7.82 -4.25 -15.19
C SER A 169 -8.37 -3.06 -14.42
N ILE A 170 -7.57 -2.51 -13.49
CA ILE A 170 -8.00 -1.38 -12.67
C ILE A 170 -6.94 -0.28 -12.65
N TRP A 171 -7.40 0.92 -12.35
CA TRP A 171 -6.56 2.03 -11.91
C TRP A 171 -7.18 2.64 -10.66
N VAL A 172 -6.36 2.94 -9.66
CA VAL A 172 -6.83 3.38 -8.34
C VAL A 172 -6.32 4.78 -8.05
N GLN A 173 -7.22 5.67 -7.58
CA GLN A 173 -6.83 6.84 -6.81
C GLN A 173 -7.18 6.59 -5.35
N ALA A 174 -6.18 6.68 -4.48
CA ALA A 174 -6.30 6.48 -3.05
C ALA A 174 -5.84 7.74 -2.33
N VAL A 175 -6.63 8.23 -1.38
CA VAL A 175 -6.32 9.47 -0.63
C VAL A 175 -6.32 9.19 0.85
N ASP A 176 -5.35 9.71 1.59
CA ASP A 176 -5.39 9.75 3.05
C ASP A 176 -4.74 11.02 3.60
N VAL A 177 -5.24 11.53 4.71
CA VAL A 177 -4.66 12.70 5.40
C VAL A 177 -3.40 12.32 6.18
N ASP A 178 -3.29 11.08 6.63
CA ASP A 178 -2.11 10.59 7.33
C ASP A 178 -1.09 10.04 6.33
N ARG A 179 0.11 10.62 6.34
CA ARG A 179 1.19 10.23 5.43
C ARG A 179 1.58 8.76 5.61
N THR A 180 1.63 8.28 6.84
CA THR A 180 2.04 6.89 7.14
C THR A 180 1.01 5.91 6.58
N ALA A 181 -0.28 6.21 6.76
CA ALA A 181 -1.37 5.41 6.20
C ALA A 181 -1.30 5.37 4.67
N ALA A 182 -1.19 6.52 4.02
CA ALA A 182 -1.06 6.62 2.56
C ALA A 182 0.17 5.84 2.04
N LEU A 183 1.32 5.93 2.72
CA LEU A 183 2.53 5.21 2.32
C LEU A 183 2.42 3.69 2.56
N MET A 184 1.71 3.23 3.60
CA MET A 184 1.38 1.82 3.75
C MET A 184 0.51 1.32 2.58
N CYS A 185 -0.52 2.08 2.20
CA CYS A 185 -1.33 1.82 1.02
C CYS A 185 -0.46 1.74 -0.25
N TYR A 186 0.40 2.75 -0.47
CA TYR A 186 1.32 2.79 -1.61
C TYR A 186 2.20 1.54 -1.70
N ILE A 187 2.81 1.10 -0.59
CA ILE A 187 3.66 -0.10 -0.54
C ILE A 187 2.86 -1.33 -0.94
N GLN A 188 1.69 -1.54 -0.32
CA GLN A 188 0.88 -2.72 -0.56
C GLN A 188 0.35 -2.79 -2.00
N LEU A 189 -0.12 -1.67 -2.54
CA LEU A 189 -0.56 -1.59 -3.94
C LEU A 189 0.60 -1.79 -4.92
N SER A 190 1.78 -1.26 -4.62
CA SER A 190 2.98 -1.45 -5.44
C SER A 190 3.39 -2.92 -5.52
N LEU A 191 3.39 -3.62 -4.39
CA LEU A 191 3.76 -5.04 -4.31
C LEU A 191 2.72 -5.96 -4.97
N TRP A 192 1.46 -5.55 -5.01
CA TRP A 192 0.40 -6.26 -5.74
C TRP A 192 0.26 -5.82 -7.21
N ALA A 193 1.23 -5.06 -7.71
CA ALA A 193 1.24 -4.59 -9.10
C ALA A 193 -0.03 -3.80 -9.49
N VAL A 194 -0.65 -3.10 -8.54
CA VAL A 194 -1.81 -2.26 -8.79
C VAL A 194 -1.33 -0.89 -9.30
N PRO A 195 -1.74 -0.46 -10.50
CA PRO A 195 -1.47 0.89 -10.96
C PRO A 195 -2.34 1.88 -10.19
N ALA A 196 -1.70 2.78 -9.46
CA ALA A 196 -2.39 3.71 -8.58
C ALA A 196 -1.69 5.07 -8.50
N GLN A 197 -2.50 6.07 -8.14
CA GLN A 197 -2.07 7.36 -7.62
C GLN A 197 -2.50 7.42 -6.16
N VAL A 198 -1.54 7.42 -5.24
CA VAL A 198 -1.78 7.58 -3.82
C VAL A 198 -1.46 9.01 -3.43
N ILE A 199 -2.41 9.69 -2.81
CA ILE A 199 -2.34 11.11 -2.46
C ILE A 199 -2.31 11.25 -0.95
N VAL A 200 -1.28 11.93 -0.44
CA VAL A 200 -1.31 12.45 0.92
C VAL A 200 -2.04 13.77 0.87
N GLY A 201 -3.25 13.84 1.39
CA GLY A 201 -4.10 15.01 1.25
C GLY A 201 -5.44 14.88 1.97
N ASN A 202 -6.29 15.86 1.80
CA ASN A 202 -7.62 15.88 2.38
C ASN A 202 -8.69 15.93 1.28
N CYS A 203 -9.42 14.83 1.10
CA CYS A 203 -10.44 14.71 0.07
C CYS A 203 -11.65 15.66 0.27
N LEU A 204 -11.90 16.13 1.50
CA LEU A 204 -13.00 17.06 1.78
C LEU A 204 -12.64 18.50 1.44
N THR A 205 -11.39 18.91 1.67
CA THR A 205 -10.89 20.24 1.36
C THR A 205 -10.20 20.32 0.00
N LEU A 206 -10.01 19.17 -0.67
CA LEU A 206 -9.29 19.01 -1.94
C LEU A 206 -7.80 19.41 -1.83
N GLU A 207 -7.25 19.39 -0.62
CA GLU A 207 -5.84 19.66 -0.39
C GLU A 207 -4.99 18.46 -0.84
N VAL A 208 -4.01 18.71 -1.69
CA VAL A 208 -3.01 17.72 -2.12
C VAL A 208 -1.65 18.18 -1.60
N ARG A 209 -0.99 17.33 -0.79
CA ARG A 209 0.34 17.58 -0.23
C ARG A 209 1.44 16.79 -0.93
N GLU A 210 1.19 15.50 -1.18
CA GLU A 210 2.13 14.63 -1.88
C GLU A 210 1.37 13.72 -2.83
N VAL A 211 2.01 13.36 -3.95
CA VAL A 211 1.49 12.42 -4.94
C VAL A 211 2.49 11.30 -5.17
N TRP A 212 2.01 10.06 -5.03
CA TRP A 212 2.80 8.85 -5.18
C TRP A 212 2.18 7.94 -6.24
N HIS A 213 2.83 7.84 -7.39
CA HIS A 213 2.43 6.88 -8.42
C HIS A 213 3.13 5.54 -8.20
N THR A 214 2.37 4.44 -8.17
CA THR A 214 2.96 3.10 -8.03
C THR A 214 3.82 2.73 -9.24
N PRO A 215 4.79 1.82 -9.11
CA PRO A 215 5.62 1.37 -10.22
C PRO A 215 4.81 0.95 -11.46
N MET A 216 3.68 0.26 -11.26
CA MET A 216 2.83 -0.19 -12.38
C MET A 216 2.13 0.96 -13.10
N HIS A 217 1.88 2.09 -12.44
CA HIS A 217 1.38 3.29 -13.13
C HIS A 217 2.35 3.72 -14.24
N HIS A 218 3.64 3.77 -13.93
CA HIS A 218 4.69 4.14 -14.89
C HIS A 218 4.94 3.06 -15.93
N MET A 219 5.18 1.83 -15.49
CA MET A 219 5.57 0.71 -16.36
C MET A 219 4.51 0.34 -17.40
N MET A 220 3.22 0.51 -17.06
CA MET A 220 2.10 0.20 -17.96
C MET A 220 1.55 1.43 -18.71
N GLY A 221 2.22 2.58 -18.59
CA GLY A 221 1.87 3.80 -19.31
C GLY A 221 0.48 4.35 -18.97
N TRP A 222 0.07 4.27 -17.70
CA TRP A 222 -1.27 4.64 -17.28
C TRP A 222 -1.57 6.14 -17.47
N ALA A 223 -0.60 7.02 -17.36
CA ALA A 223 -0.80 8.43 -17.67
C ALA A 223 -1.39 8.65 -19.10
N ALA A 224 -0.90 7.90 -20.10
CA ALA A 224 -1.42 7.98 -21.46
C ALA A 224 -2.78 7.25 -21.61
N ARG A 225 -3.02 6.18 -20.85
CA ARG A 225 -4.30 5.44 -20.89
C ARG A 225 -5.43 6.27 -20.32
N LEU A 226 -5.20 6.97 -19.21
CA LEU A 226 -6.18 7.83 -18.55
C LEU A 226 -6.56 9.07 -19.39
N LYS A 227 -5.61 9.65 -20.12
CA LYS A 227 -5.90 10.75 -21.06
C LYS A 227 -6.88 10.34 -22.18
N LYS A 228 -6.90 9.06 -22.57
CA LYS A 228 -7.82 8.52 -23.59
C LYS A 228 -9.18 8.09 -23.04
N ALA A 229 -9.25 7.81 -21.77
CA ALA A 229 -10.47 7.42 -21.05
C ALA A 229 -10.53 8.27 -19.76
N PRO A 230 -11.05 9.50 -19.84
CA PRO A 230 -11.04 10.44 -18.73
C PRO A 230 -11.71 9.85 -17.49
N LEU A 231 -11.20 10.25 -16.33
CA LEU A 231 -11.71 9.86 -15.03
C LEU A 231 -13.17 10.31 -14.89
N SER A 232 -13.99 9.50 -14.24
CA SER A 232 -15.33 9.90 -13.85
C SER A 232 -15.29 10.98 -12.76
N GLU A 233 -16.40 11.68 -12.53
CA GLU A 233 -16.53 12.63 -11.43
C GLU A 233 -16.13 11.98 -10.10
N GLY A 234 -15.47 12.75 -9.22
CA GLY A 234 -15.01 12.29 -7.88
C GLY A 234 -13.52 11.97 -7.76
N PHE A 235 -12.73 12.10 -8.83
CA PHE A 235 -11.28 12.01 -8.73
C PHE A 235 -10.67 13.39 -8.45
N LEU A 236 -9.65 13.42 -7.58
CA LEU A 236 -8.87 14.63 -7.34
C LEU A 236 -7.94 14.89 -8.53
N GLU A 237 -7.99 16.11 -9.07
CA GLU A 237 -6.96 16.58 -9.99
C GLU A 237 -5.71 16.94 -9.17
N ALA A 238 -4.71 16.07 -9.21
CA ALA A 238 -3.39 16.42 -8.69
C ALA A 238 -2.63 17.18 -9.77
N ALA A 239 -2.10 18.34 -9.43
CA ALA A 239 -1.19 19.07 -10.30
C ALA A 239 -0.01 18.17 -10.72
N GLU A 240 0.34 18.18 -12.00
CA GLU A 240 1.49 17.47 -12.57
C GLU A 240 2.83 18.00 -12.01
#